data_341a7f522858968de0545e3e2f700f94
#
_entry.id   341a7f522858968de0545e3e2f700f94
#
_cell.length_a   1.000
_cell.length_b   1.000
_cell.length_c   1.000
_cell.angle_alpha   90.00
_cell.angle_beta   90.00
_cell.angle_gamma   90.00
#
_symmetry.space_group_name_H-M   'P 1'
#
loop_
_entity.id
_entity.type
_entity.pdbx_description
1 polymer ?
#
loop_
_entity_poly.entity_id
_entity_poly.type
_entity_poly.pdbx_seq_one_letter_code
_entity_poly.pdbx_strand_id
1 'polypeptide(L)'
;MIKQIPCQEIKEYLKNNPKSVLLDVRTEEEWNQDGKPDGDKIGLKTYFLSIQFGNERIFNENFIQEFKKLNIEQDHEILTMCMSGGRSQMAAELLNKENFTCSNISDGFLGNDENVGWKNNGLPSC
;
A
#
# COMPACT_ATOMS: atom_id res chain seq x y z
N MET A 1 -0.95 -0.52 -17.11
CA MET A 1 0.34 -0.52 -16.41
C MET A 1 0.23 0.20 -15.07
N ILE A 2 0.83 -0.37 -14.04
CA ILE A 2 0.76 0.20 -12.69
C ILE A 2 1.85 1.27 -12.53
N LYS A 3 1.43 2.48 -12.13
CA LYS A 3 2.37 3.56 -11.84
C LYS A 3 3.19 3.23 -10.59
N GLN A 4 4.47 3.55 -10.60
CA GLN A 4 5.37 3.34 -9.47
C GLN A 4 5.67 4.68 -8.82
N ILE A 5 5.40 4.79 -7.50
CA ILE A 5 5.59 6.03 -6.77
C ILE A 5 6.52 5.76 -5.59
N PRO A 6 7.75 6.28 -5.60
CA PRO A 6 8.63 6.12 -4.44
C PRO A 6 8.15 6.98 -3.28
N CYS A 7 8.44 6.55 -2.05
CA CYS A 7 7.97 7.24 -0.85
C CYS A 7 8.42 8.71 -0.78
N GLN A 8 9.58 9.02 -1.31
CA GLN A 8 10.07 10.40 -1.32
C GLN A 8 9.16 11.36 -2.10
N GLU A 9 8.30 10.83 -2.99
CA GLU A 9 7.39 11.64 -3.80
C GLU A 9 5.95 11.66 -3.27
N ILE A 10 5.66 10.94 -2.19
CA ILE A 10 4.28 10.76 -1.71
C ILE A 10 3.61 12.09 -1.34
N LYS A 11 4.30 12.95 -0.59
CA LYS A 11 3.68 14.21 -0.15
C LYS A 11 3.32 15.10 -1.33
N GLU A 12 4.19 15.17 -2.31
CA GLU A 12 3.91 15.95 -3.53
C GLU A 12 2.80 15.30 -4.35
N TYR A 13 2.81 13.97 -4.44
CA TYR A 13 1.78 13.24 -5.15
C TYR A 13 0.39 13.52 -4.59
N LEU A 14 0.26 13.56 -3.25
CA LEU A 14 -1.01 13.82 -2.60
C LEU A 14 -1.56 15.21 -2.87
N LYS A 15 -0.69 16.19 -3.07
CA LYS A 15 -1.15 17.56 -3.41
C LYS A 15 -1.90 17.58 -4.74
N ASN A 16 -1.47 16.75 -5.68
CA ASN A 16 -2.07 16.68 -7.01
C ASN A 16 -3.13 15.59 -7.12
N ASN A 17 -3.20 14.68 -6.14
CA ASN A 17 -4.12 13.55 -6.15
C ASN A 17 -4.74 13.38 -4.76
N PRO A 18 -5.55 14.33 -4.31
CA PRO A 18 -6.06 14.32 -2.93
C PRO A 18 -7.03 13.19 -2.62
N LYS A 19 -7.63 12.59 -3.65
CA LYS A 19 -8.53 11.43 -3.46
C LYS A 19 -7.73 10.14 -3.56
N SER A 20 -6.71 10.01 -2.74
CA SER A 20 -5.89 8.80 -2.66
C SER A 20 -6.04 8.16 -1.28
N VAL A 21 -5.94 6.83 -1.25
CA VAL A 21 -5.91 6.06 0.00
C VAL A 21 -4.71 5.14 -0.03
N LEU A 22 -4.25 4.71 1.14
CA LEU A 22 -3.14 3.78 1.28
C LEU A 22 -3.67 2.41 1.66
N LEU A 23 -3.21 1.39 0.96
CA LEU A 23 -3.55 0.00 1.29
C LEU A 23 -2.26 -0.76 1.55
N ASP A 24 -2.01 -1.06 2.82
CA ASP A 24 -0.85 -1.85 3.24
C ASP A 24 -1.25 -3.32 3.19
N VAL A 25 -0.57 -4.08 2.32
CA VAL A 25 -0.92 -5.48 2.07
C VAL A 25 0.05 -6.47 2.73
N ARG A 26 0.87 -5.99 3.67
CA ARG A 26 1.80 -6.84 4.41
C ARG A 26 1.06 -7.80 5.33
N THR A 27 1.82 -8.67 6.00
CA THR A 27 1.26 -9.60 6.98
C THR A 27 1.09 -8.92 8.34
N GLU A 28 0.22 -9.49 9.17
CA GLU A 28 0.03 -8.99 10.53
C GLU A 28 1.34 -9.08 11.34
N GLU A 29 2.12 -10.13 11.13
CA GLU A 29 3.41 -10.29 11.80
C GLU A 29 4.35 -9.13 11.46
N GLU A 30 4.38 -8.71 10.21
CA GLU A 30 5.21 -7.58 9.79
C GLU A 30 4.73 -6.27 10.42
N TRP A 31 3.42 -6.06 10.53
CA TRP A 31 2.89 -4.88 11.20
C TRP A 31 3.31 -4.84 12.67
N ASN A 32 3.26 -5.98 13.34
CA ASN A 32 3.62 -6.06 14.76
C ASN A 32 5.12 -5.89 14.98
N GLN A 33 5.94 -6.39 14.07
CA GLN A 33 7.39 -6.34 14.19
C GLN A 33 7.99 -5.00 13.79
N ASP A 34 7.55 -4.45 12.67
CA ASP A 34 8.18 -3.27 12.06
C ASP A 34 7.39 -1.98 12.20
N GLY A 35 6.15 -2.06 12.69
CA GLY A 35 5.26 -0.91 12.78
C GLY A 35 4.39 -0.78 11.54
N LYS A 36 3.55 0.25 11.55
CA LYS A 36 2.55 0.51 10.52
C LYS A 36 2.70 1.93 9.97
N PRO A 37 2.43 2.14 8.68
CA PRO A 37 2.36 3.51 8.17
C PRO A 37 1.13 4.20 8.75
N ASP A 38 1.28 5.45 9.13
CA ASP A 38 0.18 6.28 9.63
C ASP A 38 -0.10 7.38 8.61
N GLY A 39 -0.60 6.96 7.46
CA GLY A 39 -0.89 7.89 6.36
C GLY A 39 -1.97 8.90 6.70
N ASP A 40 -2.85 8.58 7.67
CA ASP A 40 -3.89 9.50 8.08
C ASP A 40 -3.32 10.85 8.52
N LYS A 41 -2.12 10.86 9.09
CA LYS A 41 -1.47 12.10 9.54
C LYS A 41 -1.07 13.02 8.40
N ILE A 42 -0.99 12.50 7.18
CA ILE A 42 -0.66 13.34 6.02
C ILE A 42 -1.82 13.41 5.02
N GLY A 43 -3.04 13.04 5.47
CA GLY A 43 -4.22 13.09 4.62
C GLY A 43 -4.40 11.89 3.71
N LEU A 44 -3.68 10.80 3.98
CA LEU A 44 -3.74 9.57 3.20
C LEU A 44 -4.38 8.47 4.05
N LYS A 45 -5.71 8.35 3.97
CA LYS A 45 -6.42 7.35 4.77
C LYS A 45 -5.84 5.96 4.54
N THR A 46 -5.52 5.25 5.62
CA THR A 46 -4.76 4.02 5.56
C THR A 46 -5.61 2.82 5.94
N TYR A 47 -5.53 1.78 5.10
CA TYR A 47 -6.22 0.51 5.30
C TYR A 47 -5.19 -0.62 5.33
N PHE A 48 -5.52 -1.69 6.04
CA PHE A 48 -4.64 -2.84 6.21
C PHE A 48 -5.38 -4.11 5.78
N LEU A 49 -4.84 -4.80 4.79
CA LEU A 49 -5.46 -6.03 4.28
C LEU A 49 -4.39 -6.91 3.66
N SER A 50 -4.04 -8.00 4.32
CA SER A 50 -2.98 -8.89 3.87
C SER A 50 -3.31 -9.57 2.55
N ILE A 51 -2.37 -9.53 1.59
CA ILE A 51 -2.51 -10.29 0.35
C ILE A 51 -1.96 -11.71 0.52
N GLN A 52 -1.09 -11.92 1.51
CA GLN A 52 -0.54 -13.22 1.87
C GLN A 52 -0.52 -13.34 3.38
N PHE A 53 -0.56 -14.57 3.89
CA PHE A 53 -0.57 -14.84 5.32
C PHE A 53 0.67 -15.60 5.76
N GLY A 54 1.16 -15.27 6.97
CA GLY A 54 2.20 -16.01 7.66
C GLY A 54 3.56 -15.99 7.00
N ASN A 55 4.49 -16.73 7.58
CA ASN A 55 5.86 -16.82 7.06
C ASN A 55 5.94 -17.58 5.75
N GLU A 56 4.96 -18.47 5.52
CA GLU A 56 4.91 -19.25 4.28
C GLU A 56 4.32 -18.48 3.12
N ARG A 57 3.83 -17.26 3.37
CA ARG A 57 3.29 -16.37 2.33
C ARG A 57 2.18 -17.01 1.52
N ILE A 58 1.21 -17.61 2.23
CA ILE A 58 0.06 -18.24 1.59
C ILE A 58 -0.87 -17.15 1.07
N PHE A 59 -1.20 -17.20 -0.22
CA PHE A 59 -2.05 -16.19 -0.86
C PHE A 59 -3.43 -16.13 -0.21
N ASN A 60 -3.91 -14.91 0.03
CA ASN A 60 -5.26 -14.67 0.55
C ASN A 60 -6.28 -14.75 -0.59
N GLU A 61 -6.92 -15.89 -0.74
CA GLU A 61 -7.88 -16.12 -1.82
C GLU A 61 -9.12 -15.22 -1.72
N ASN A 62 -9.37 -14.66 -0.55
CA ASN A 62 -10.49 -13.75 -0.33
C ASN A 62 -10.11 -12.27 -0.44
N PHE A 63 -8.90 -11.98 -0.94
CA PHE A 63 -8.38 -10.61 -0.97
C PHE A 63 -9.35 -9.62 -1.64
N ILE A 64 -9.84 -9.94 -2.82
CA ILE A 64 -10.75 -9.05 -3.56
C ILE A 64 -12.06 -8.86 -2.82
N GLN A 65 -12.63 -9.94 -2.28
CA GLN A 65 -13.90 -9.87 -1.53
C GLN A 65 -13.74 -9.01 -0.29
N GLU A 66 -12.63 -9.20 0.44
CA GLU A 66 -12.36 -8.42 1.64
C GLU A 66 -12.09 -6.95 1.31
N PHE A 67 -11.40 -6.71 0.19
CA PHE A 67 -11.17 -5.34 -0.25
C PHE A 67 -12.50 -4.62 -0.52
N LYS A 68 -13.42 -5.28 -1.20
CA LYS A 68 -14.72 -4.68 -1.52
C LYS A 68 -15.51 -4.30 -0.27
N LYS A 69 -15.31 -5.04 0.83
CA LYS A 69 -15.96 -4.73 2.10
C LYS A 69 -15.44 -3.46 2.76
N LEU A 70 -14.28 -2.96 2.34
CA LEU A 70 -13.73 -1.70 2.85
C LEU A 70 -14.52 -0.50 2.34
N ASN A 71 -15.32 -0.67 1.29
CA ASN A 71 -16.17 0.36 0.70
C ASN A 71 -15.41 1.60 0.26
N ILE A 72 -14.21 1.40 -0.30
CA ILE A 72 -13.43 2.51 -0.88
C ILE A 72 -14.10 2.90 -2.20
N GLU A 73 -14.38 4.19 -2.36
CA GLU A 73 -15.06 4.67 -3.55
C GLU A 73 -14.17 4.53 -4.79
N GLN A 74 -14.79 4.23 -5.93
CA GLN A 74 -14.04 3.96 -7.17
C GLN A 74 -13.34 5.18 -7.74
N ASP A 75 -13.75 6.38 -7.36
CA ASP A 75 -13.06 7.60 -7.78
C ASP A 75 -11.78 7.87 -6.99
N HIS A 76 -11.49 7.05 -5.98
CA HIS A 76 -10.24 7.17 -5.22
C HIS A 76 -9.15 6.33 -5.86
N GLU A 77 -7.93 6.85 -5.80
CA GLU A 77 -6.76 6.08 -6.22
C GLU A 77 -6.21 5.30 -5.02
N ILE A 78 -5.88 4.04 -5.27
CA ILE A 78 -5.37 3.16 -4.22
C ILE A 78 -3.86 3.04 -4.37
N LEU A 79 -3.13 3.50 -3.35
CA LEU A 79 -1.69 3.38 -3.31
C LEU A 79 -1.36 2.13 -2.51
N THR A 80 -0.87 1.09 -3.18
CA THR A 80 -0.59 -0.18 -2.51
C THR A 80 0.83 -0.21 -1.96
N MET A 81 1.00 -0.81 -0.78
CA MET A 81 2.29 -0.88 -0.09
C MET A 81 2.53 -2.28 0.46
N CYS A 82 3.77 -2.74 0.34
CA CYS A 82 4.24 -3.90 1.09
C CYS A 82 5.59 -3.53 1.73
N MET A 83 6.48 -4.49 1.93
CA MET A 83 7.76 -4.20 2.56
C MET A 83 8.73 -3.49 1.62
N SER A 84 8.83 -3.96 0.37
CA SER A 84 9.81 -3.46 -0.59
C SER A 84 9.27 -3.27 -2.01
N GLY A 85 7.98 -3.51 -2.24
CA GLY A 85 7.30 -3.20 -3.50
C GLY A 85 6.74 -4.36 -4.31
N GLY A 86 7.13 -5.60 -4.04
CA GLY A 86 6.74 -6.75 -4.88
C GLY A 86 5.31 -7.24 -4.70
N ARG A 87 4.91 -7.51 -3.46
CA ARG A 87 3.55 -7.98 -3.16
C ARG A 87 2.51 -6.90 -3.47
N SER A 88 2.87 -5.66 -3.22
CA SER A 88 1.96 -4.54 -3.49
C SER A 88 1.77 -4.32 -4.98
N GLN A 89 2.79 -4.62 -5.80
CA GLN A 89 2.64 -4.59 -7.25
C GLN A 89 1.57 -5.62 -7.68
N MET A 90 1.63 -6.83 -7.14
CA MET A 90 0.64 -7.86 -7.42
C MET A 90 -0.77 -7.42 -6.98
N ALA A 91 -0.87 -6.82 -5.80
CA ALA A 91 -2.15 -6.33 -5.30
C ALA A 91 -2.74 -5.27 -6.22
N ALA A 92 -1.91 -4.32 -6.68
CA ALA A 92 -2.36 -3.28 -7.58
C ALA A 92 -2.86 -3.87 -8.90
N GLU A 93 -2.18 -4.88 -9.42
CA GLU A 93 -2.60 -5.53 -10.66
C GLU A 93 -3.94 -6.25 -10.50
N LEU A 94 -4.13 -6.95 -9.38
CA LEU A 94 -5.39 -7.64 -9.10
C LEU A 94 -6.55 -6.66 -8.98
N LEU A 95 -6.34 -5.56 -8.25
CA LEU A 95 -7.38 -4.56 -8.06
C LEU A 95 -7.68 -3.80 -9.34
N ASN A 96 -6.66 -3.55 -10.17
CA ASN A 96 -6.87 -2.90 -11.44
C ASN A 96 -7.76 -3.73 -12.37
N LYS A 97 -7.67 -5.05 -12.31
CA LYS A 97 -8.56 -5.93 -13.06
C LYS A 97 -10.01 -5.83 -12.59
N GLU A 98 -10.21 -5.37 -11.35
CA GLU A 98 -11.54 -5.17 -10.78
C GLU A 98 -12.02 -3.72 -10.97
N ASN A 99 -11.38 -2.98 -11.85
CA ASN A 99 -11.73 -1.60 -12.22
C ASN A 99 -11.43 -0.54 -11.16
N PHE A 100 -10.52 -0.83 -10.24
CA PHE A 100 -10.00 0.18 -9.32
C PHE A 100 -8.74 0.80 -9.91
N THR A 101 -8.52 2.09 -9.64
CA THR A 101 -7.31 2.79 -10.07
C THR A 101 -6.25 2.63 -9.00
N CYS A 102 -5.14 1.99 -9.34
CA CYS A 102 -4.10 1.66 -8.37
C CYS A 102 -2.73 2.12 -8.84
N SER A 103 -1.90 2.51 -7.87
CA SER A 103 -0.48 2.77 -8.08
C SER A 103 0.29 2.06 -6.97
N ASN A 104 1.50 1.65 -7.26
CA ASN A 104 2.34 0.92 -6.30
C ASN A 104 3.34 1.86 -5.64
N ILE A 105 3.41 1.81 -4.31
CA ILE A 105 4.49 2.48 -3.59
C ILE A 105 5.72 1.61 -3.75
N SER A 106 6.62 2.02 -4.65
CA SER A 106 7.65 1.15 -5.22
C SER A 106 8.71 0.66 -4.25
N ASP A 107 8.98 1.42 -3.18
CA ASP A 107 9.98 1.04 -2.18
C ASP A 107 9.38 0.55 -0.86
N GLY A 108 8.05 0.57 -0.73
CA GLY A 108 7.36 -0.01 0.41
C GLY A 108 7.68 0.63 1.75
N PHE A 109 7.45 -0.13 2.82
CA PHE A 109 7.60 0.39 4.18
C PHE A 109 9.06 0.54 4.62
N LEU A 110 9.92 -0.42 4.27
CA LEU A 110 11.33 -0.41 4.69
C LEU A 110 12.32 -0.17 3.56
N GLY A 111 11.85 -0.08 2.32
CA GLY A 111 12.72 0.24 1.21
C GLY A 111 13.26 -0.95 0.44
N ASN A 112 14.06 -0.64 -0.58
CA ASN A 112 14.70 -1.62 -1.44
C ASN A 112 16.07 -1.07 -1.86
N ASP A 113 16.69 -1.67 -2.88
CA ASP A 113 18.03 -1.27 -3.31
C ASP A 113 18.08 0.14 -3.90
N GLU A 114 16.95 0.67 -4.36
CA GLU A 114 16.91 1.97 -5.03
C GLU A 114 16.46 3.11 -4.12
N ASN A 115 15.56 2.85 -3.18
CA ASN A 115 14.95 3.89 -2.33
C ASN A 115 14.75 3.37 -0.92
N VAL A 116 14.63 4.29 0.03
CA VAL A 116 14.74 3.94 1.46
C VAL A 116 13.43 3.55 2.15
N GLY A 117 12.29 3.72 1.48
CA GLY A 117 11.01 3.31 2.04
C GLY A 117 10.32 4.37 2.89
N TRP A 118 9.08 4.05 3.28
CA TRP A 118 8.21 4.95 4.04
C TRP A 118 8.84 5.38 5.36
N LYS A 119 9.26 4.41 6.16
CA LYS A 119 9.77 4.66 7.50
C LYS A 119 11.05 5.49 7.49
N ASN A 120 11.96 5.16 6.58
CA ASN A 120 13.25 5.82 6.51
C ASN A 120 13.22 7.17 5.79
N ASN A 121 12.09 7.52 5.17
CA ASN A 121 11.85 8.86 4.64
C ASN A 121 11.24 9.80 5.68
N GLY A 122 11.07 9.33 6.92
CA GLY A 122 10.48 10.14 7.96
C GLY A 122 8.98 10.33 7.83
N LEU A 123 8.31 9.52 7.03
CA LEU A 123 6.85 9.58 6.93
C LEU A 123 6.24 8.99 8.20
N PRO A 124 5.02 9.42 8.59
CA PRO A 124 4.46 9.00 9.87
C PRO A 124 4.25 7.50 9.97
N SER A 125 4.61 6.93 11.12
CA SER A 125 4.38 5.52 11.41
C SER A 125 4.05 5.34 12.89
N CYS A 126 3.47 4.18 13.22
CA CYS A 126 3.09 3.88 14.59
C CYS A 126 3.35 2.41 14.95
#